data_2dbec27f4e0f4cb8772ba7cfc174fc6b
#
_entry.id   2dbec27f4e0f4cb8772ba7cfc174fc6b
#
_cell.length_a   1.000
_cell.length_b   1.000
_cell.length_c   1.000
_cell.angle_alpha   90.00
_cell.angle_beta   90.00
_cell.angle_gamma   90.00
#
_symmetry.space_group_name_H-M   'P 1'
#
loop_
_entity.id
_entity.type
_entity.pdbx_description
1 polymer ?
#
loop_
_entity_poly.entity_id
_entity_poly.type
_entity_poly.pdbx_seq_one_letter_code
_entity_poly.pdbx_strand_id
1 'polypeptide(L)'
;SNTGKWADGSTDAVTAAWSIGKATQEAPNGLIGVVPTTEGGSDGKISGVTDKMEYRMADGSIYTACSGTEIENLSAGNYFVRYAEDNNHFASSDTVVTVGEGTPLADCTITFNGNGGSGSMGPVTVKTGTNYILPECGFTAPADQEFKAWEISGTEYKVGDTYIVSGDTEIKALWENSVITPTTYTVTVSNDGNGTGTATPSTAAAGTEIRLTATPNKGYHFKEWQVISGGV
;
A
#
# COMPACT_ATOMS: atom_id res chain seq x y z
N SER A 1 74.55 8.00 -20.31
CA SER A 1 74.66 9.28 -21.02
C SER A 1 75.32 9.04 -22.38
N ASN A 2 74.65 9.28 -23.44
CA ASN A 2 75.20 9.15 -24.79
C ASN A 2 75.75 10.52 -25.18
N THR A 3 77.03 10.69 -25.10
CA THR A 3 77.75 11.89 -25.50
C THR A 3 78.04 11.83 -26.99
N GLY A 4 77.01 11.90 -27.82
CA GLY A 4 77.12 12.05 -29.26
C GLY A 4 77.27 13.49 -29.67
N LYS A 5 78.03 13.79 -30.73
CA LYS A 5 78.06 15.10 -31.38
C LYS A 5 76.86 15.21 -32.31
N TRP A 6 76.27 16.40 -32.38
CA TRP A 6 75.24 16.73 -33.36
C TRP A 6 75.82 16.68 -34.80
N ALA A 7 74.93 16.57 -35.77
CA ALA A 7 75.40 16.48 -37.18
C ALA A 7 76.20 17.70 -37.65
N ASP A 8 76.06 18.85 -37.01
CA ASP A 8 76.82 20.07 -37.23
C ASP A 8 78.17 20.12 -36.43
N GLY A 9 78.49 19.06 -35.65
CA GLY A 9 79.67 18.97 -34.84
C GLY A 9 79.60 19.67 -33.48
N SER A 10 78.45 20.33 -33.12
CA SER A 10 78.29 20.98 -31.84
C SER A 10 78.08 20.00 -30.70
N THR A 11 78.41 20.47 -29.49
CA THR A 11 78.19 19.72 -28.26
C THR A 11 77.17 20.44 -27.34
N ASP A 12 76.46 21.43 -27.89
CA ASP A 12 75.52 22.25 -27.13
C ASP A 12 74.35 21.38 -26.67
N ALA A 13 73.90 21.64 -25.48
CA ALA A 13 72.74 20.94 -24.92
C ALA A 13 71.50 21.34 -25.68
N VAL A 14 70.81 20.37 -26.22
CA VAL A 14 69.45 20.56 -26.83
C VAL A 14 68.43 20.07 -25.85
N THR A 15 67.51 20.94 -25.52
CA THR A 15 66.34 20.60 -24.73
C THR A 15 65.19 20.25 -25.65
N ALA A 16 64.74 19.00 -25.67
CA ALA A 16 63.51 18.59 -26.34
C ALA A 16 62.40 18.47 -25.33
N ALA A 17 61.30 19.21 -25.50
CA ALA A 17 60.09 19.02 -24.75
C ALA A 17 59.24 17.90 -25.36
N TRP A 18 58.79 17.00 -24.56
CA TRP A 18 57.86 15.95 -24.96
C TRP A 18 56.74 15.86 -23.94
N SER A 19 55.56 15.42 -24.33
CA SER A 19 54.42 15.18 -23.49
C SER A 19 53.85 13.80 -23.75
N ILE A 20 53.43 13.14 -22.71
CA ILE A 20 52.67 11.90 -22.77
C ILE A 20 51.25 12.24 -22.38
N GLY A 21 50.31 11.99 -23.27
CA GLY A 21 48.88 12.12 -22.98
C GLY A 21 48.33 10.82 -22.39
N LYS A 22 47.09 10.85 -21.90
CA LYS A 22 46.34 9.66 -21.49
C LYS A 22 46.16 8.72 -22.69
N ALA A 23 46.26 7.42 -22.45
CA ALA A 23 45.96 6.38 -23.42
C ALA A 23 44.44 6.10 -23.48
N THR A 24 43.97 5.54 -24.59
CA THR A 24 42.64 4.97 -24.70
C THR A 24 42.62 3.57 -24.09
N GLN A 25 41.46 3.13 -23.62
CA GLN A 25 41.25 1.77 -23.14
C GLN A 25 40.04 1.14 -23.84
N GLU A 26 40.08 -0.19 -24.04
CA GLU A 26 39.01 -0.94 -24.63
C GLU A 26 37.78 -0.98 -23.69
N ALA A 27 36.56 -1.08 -24.27
CA ALA A 27 35.34 -1.25 -23.50
C ALA A 27 35.37 -2.56 -22.68
N PRO A 28 34.76 -2.59 -21.50
CA PRO A 28 34.67 -3.82 -20.70
C PRO A 28 33.93 -4.90 -21.48
N ASN A 29 34.33 -6.17 -21.27
CA ASN A 29 33.69 -7.34 -21.84
C ASN A 29 33.37 -8.36 -20.74
N GLY A 30 32.59 -9.41 -21.08
CA GLY A 30 32.24 -10.47 -20.12
C GLY A 30 31.24 -10.04 -19.03
N LEU A 31 30.58 -8.90 -19.19
CA LEU A 31 29.56 -8.43 -18.28
C LEU A 31 28.25 -9.19 -18.49
N ILE A 32 27.58 -9.61 -17.41
CA ILE A 32 26.34 -10.40 -17.46
C ILE A 32 25.28 -9.69 -16.63
N GLY A 33 24.15 -9.34 -17.27
CA GLY A 33 22.94 -8.88 -16.57
C GLY A 33 22.14 -10.08 -16.04
N VAL A 34 21.78 -10.01 -14.77
CA VAL A 34 20.91 -11.00 -14.08
C VAL A 34 19.59 -10.33 -13.81
N VAL A 35 18.50 -10.96 -14.25
CA VAL A 35 17.13 -10.43 -14.08
C VAL A 35 16.71 -10.38 -12.61
N PRO A 36 15.83 -9.44 -12.20
CA PRO A 36 15.18 -9.48 -10.91
C PRO A 36 14.37 -10.76 -10.69
N THR A 37 14.13 -11.12 -9.46
CA THR A 37 13.34 -12.31 -9.11
C THR A 37 11.91 -12.23 -9.65
N THR A 38 11.31 -11.03 -9.61
CA THR A 38 9.94 -10.79 -10.07
C THR A 38 9.87 -9.58 -10.98
N GLU A 39 8.85 -9.52 -11.82
CA GLU A 39 8.51 -8.35 -12.64
C GLU A 39 8.38 -7.09 -11.76
N GLY A 40 9.02 -6.00 -12.18
CA GLY A 40 9.09 -4.76 -11.41
C GLY A 40 10.00 -4.83 -10.17
N GLY A 41 10.68 -5.95 -9.94
CA GLY A 41 11.67 -6.09 -8.87
C GLY A 41 12.90 -5.21 -9.08
N SER A 42 13.65 -4.99 -8.00
CA SER A 42 14.90 -4.22 -8.02
C SER A 42 16.07 -5.02 -7.43
N ASP A 43 15.99 -6.34 -7.47
CA ASP A 43 17.02 -7.27 -7.00
C ASP A 43 17.88 -7.85 -8.15
N GLY A 44 17.77 -7.26 -9.32
CA GLY A 44 18.62 -7.57 -10.46
C GLY A 44 20.09 -7.18 -10.23
N LYS A 45 20.98 -7.73 -11.05
CA LYS A 45 22.44 -7.55 -10.90
C LYS A 45 23.13 -7.42 -12.24
N ILE A 46 24.35 -6.87 -12.21
CA ILE A 46 25.33 -7.00 -13.28
C ILE A 46 26.61 -7.57 -12.64
N SER A 47 27.05 -8.74 -13.13
CA SER A 47 28.29 -9.38 -12.71
C SER A 47 29.42 -9.17 -13.70
N GLY A 48 30.67 -9.38 -13.25
CA GLY A 48 31.87 -9.22 -14.04
C GLY A 48 32.48 -7.83 -14.04
N VAL A 49 31.94 -6.93 -13.19
CA VAL A 49 32.51 -5.58 -13.00
C VAL A 49 33.74 -5.61 -12.08
N THR A 50 34.47 -4.51 -12.06
CA THR A 50 35.62 -4.28 -11.16
C THR A 50 35.52 -2.90 -10.56
N ASP A 51 36.32 -2.63 -9.53
CA ASP A 51 36.47 -1.33 -8.88
C ASP A 51 37.03 -0.21 -9.78
N LYS A 52 37.49 -0.57 -10.99
CA LYS A 52 37.94 0.38 -12.01
C LYS A 52 36.86 0.79 -12.99
N MET A 53 35.66 0.24 -12.84
CA MET A 53 34.54 0.51 -13.70
C MET A 53 33.54 1.47 -13.03
N GLU A 54 32.73 2.07 -13.86
CA GLU A 54 31.59 2.90 -13.47
C GLU A 54 30.40 2.57 -14.35
N TYR A 55 29.20 2.77 -13.84
CA TYR A 55 27.97 2.45 -14.57
C TYR A 55 26.92 3.56 -14.43
N ARG A 56 25.97 3.56 -15.33
CA ARG A 56 24.75 4.35 -15.26
C ARG A 56 23.60 3.64 -15.96
N MET A 57 22.37 3.98 -15.63
CA MET A 57 21.21 3.59 -16.42
C MET A 57 21.23 4.31 -17.77
N ALA A 58 20.67 3.73 -18.82
CA ALA A 58 20.75 4.29 -20.19
C ALA A 58 20.13 5.69 -20.30
N ASP A 59 19.08 5.96 -19.53
CA ASP A 59 18.41 7.26 -19.44
C ASP A 59 19.05 8.23 -18.42
N GLY A 60 20.01 7.72 -17.62
CA GLY A 60 20.75 8.52 -16.65
C GLY A 60 21.92 9.26 -17.27
N SER A 61 22.34 10.37 -16.66
CA SER A 61 23.47 11.17 -17.13
C SER A 61 24.72 11.07 -16.26
N ILE A 62 24.59 10.45 -15.07
CA ILE A 62 25.67 10.40 -14.07
C ILE A 62 26.13 8.96 -13.90
N TYR A 63 27.46 8.76 -13.98
CA TYR A 63 28.07 7.48 -13.67
C TYR A 63 28.30 7.31 -12.19
N THR A 64 28.08 6.10 -11.70
CA THR A 64 28.36 5.64 -10.34
C THR A 64 29.52 4.67 -10.37
N ALA A 65 30.53 4.84 -9.52
CA ALA A 65 31.66 3.92 -9.41
C ALA A 65 31.17 2.53 -8.95
N CYS A 66 31.71 1.48 -9.57
CA CYS A 66 31.49 0.11 -9.13
C CYS A 66 32.29 -0.17 -7.86
N SER A 67 31.74 -1.01 -6.98
CA SER A 67 32.45 -1.53 -5.80
C SER A 67 32.32 -3.07 -5.80
N GLY A 68 33.46 -3.76 -5.88
CA GLY A 68 33.47 -5.23 -5.94
C GLY A 68 33.28 -5.80 -7.34
N THR A 69 32.71 -6.99 -7.44
CA THR A 69 32.59 -7.78 -8.67
C THR A 69 31.16 -7.84 -9.24
N GLU A 70 30.20 -7.25 -8.52
CA GLU A 70 28.78 -7.17 -8.91
C GLU A 70 28.22 -5.79 -8.63
N ILE A 71 27.28 -5.35 -9.44
CA ILE A 71 26.38 -4.23 -9.15
C ILE A 71 25.04 -4.86 -8.77
N GLU A 72 24.54 -4.53 -7.60
CA GLU A 72 23.29 -5.10 -7.05
C GLU A 72 22.17 -4.07 -7.01
N ASN A 73 20.97 -4.55 -6.69
CA ASN A 73 19.76 -3.72 -6.52
C ASN A 73 19.38 -2.98 -7.80
N LEU A 74 19.45 -3.66 -8.94
CA LEU A 74 19.09 -3.10 -10.23
C LEU A 74 17.68 -3.49 -10.63
N SER A 75 16.94 -2.52 -11.16
CA SER A 75 15.69 -2.77 -11.88
C SER A 75 15.99 -3.23 -13.31
N ALA A 76 14.98 -3.82 -13.97
CA ALA A 76 15.06 -4.11 -15.39
C ALA A 76 15.37 -2.85 -16.20
N GLY A 77 16.24 -2.99 -17.21
CA GLY A 77 16.64 -1.88 -18.05
C GLY A 77 17.99 -2.09 -18.72
N ASN A 78 18.39 -1.11 -19.52
CA ASN A 78 19.72 -1.08 -20.13
C ASN A 78 20.66 -0.24 -19.28
N TYR A 79 21.84 -0.75 -19.05
CA TYR A 79 22.89 -0.09 -18.30
C TYR A 79 24.12 0.08 -19.18
N PHE A 80 24.78 1.22 -19.06
CA PHE A 80 26.05 1.50 -19.67
C PHE A 80 27.14 1.32 -18.61
N VAL A 81 28.11 0.47 -18.92
CA VAL A 81 29.26 0.18 -18.05
C VAL A 81 30.53 0.47 -18.82
N ARG A 82 31.46 1.18 -18.21
CA ARG A 82 32.76 1.50 -18.81
C ARG A 82 33.88 1.46 -17.77
N TYR A 83 35.10 1.40 -18.20
CA TYR A 83 36.25 1.73 -17.35
C TYR A 83 36.22 3.23 -17.08
N ALA A 84 36.36 3.61 -15.83
CA ALA A 84 36.49 4.99 -15.42
C ALA A 84 37.79 5.62 -15.92
N GLU A 85 37.79 6.93 -16.09
CA GLU A 85 39.00 7.68 -16.36
C GLU A 85 39.95 7.60 -15.16
N ASP A 86 41.26 7.39 -15.43
CA ASP A 86 42.28 7.42 -14.42
C ASP A 86 43.43 8.39 -14.81
N ASN A 87 44.53 8.36 -14.07
CA ASN A 87 45.67 9.23 -14.33
C ASN A 87 46.36 8.95 -15.69
N ASN A 88 46.23 7.73 -16.21
CA ASN A 88 46.95 7.26 -17.40
C ASN A 88 46.04 7.01 -18.60
N HIS A 89 44.71 6.90 -18.37
CA HIS A 89 43.77 6.53 -19.40
C HIS A 89 42.52 7.45 -19.39
N PHE A 90 42.00 7.72 -20.59
CA PHE A 90 40.65 8.24 -20.75
C PHE A 90 39.62 7.17 -20.37
N ALA A 91 38.39 7.58 -20.00
CA ALA A 91 37.29 6.63 -19.85
C ALA A 91 37.13 5.81 -21.16
N SER A 92 36.82 4.53 -21.01
CA SER A 92 36.55 3.68 -22.18
C SER A 92 35.20 4.04 -22.83
N SER A 93 34.93 3.48 -24.00
CA SER A 93 33.59 3.39 -24.54
C SER A 93 32.71 2.54 -23.64
N ASP A 94 31.39 2.78 -23.70
CA ASP A 94 30.38 2.04 -22.95
C ASP A 94 30.16 0.64 -23.51
N THR A 95 30.02 -0.34 -22.63
CA THR A 95 29.38 -1.63 -22.93
C THR A 95 27.94 -1.56 -22.44
N VAL A 96 26.99 -1.91 -23.32
CA VAL A 96 25.57 -2.00 -22.96
C VAL A 96 25.31 -3.35 -22.31
N VAL A 97 24.75 -3.35 -21.10
CA VAL A 97 24.32 -4.54 -20.38
C VAL A 97 22.82 -4.43 -20.13
N THR A 98 22.06 -5.43 -20.60
CA THR A 98 20.61 -5.49 -20.35
C THR A 98 20.34 -6.34 -19.13
N VAL A 99 19.66 -5.76 -18.14
CA VAL A 99 18.99 -6.47 -17.06
C VAL A 99 17.55 -6.65 -17.52
N GLY A 100 17.15 -7.87 -17.86
CA GLY A 100 15.81 -8.18 -18.35
C GLY A 100 14.76 -8.08 -17.25
N GLU A 101 13.49 -8.23 -17.63
CA GLU A 101 12.38 -8.31 -16.66
C GLU A 101 12.44 -9.60 -15.87
N GLY A 102 12.03 -9.54 -14.59
CA GLY A 102 11.86 -10.70 -13.73
C GLY A 102 10.66 -11.56 -14.12
N THR A 103 10.42 -12.62 -13.36
CA THR A 103 9.26 -13.49 -13.56
C THR A 103 7.95 -12.72 -13.37
N PRO A 104 7.00 -12.76 -14.32
CA PRO A 104 5.70 -12.10 -14.17
C PRO A 104 4.98 -12.57 -12.92
N LEU A 105 4.39 -11.63 -12.18
CA LEU A 105 3.54 -11.95 -11.04
C LEU A 105 2.26 -12.63 -11.53
N ALA A 106 1.86 -13.74 -10.87
CA ALA A 106 0.65 -14.47 -11.21
C ALA A 106 -0.61 -13.64 -10.95
N ASP A 107 -1.62 -13.79 -11.82
CA ASP A 107 -2.96 -13.27 -11.56
C ASP A 107 -3.65 -14.13 -10.49
N CYS A 108 -4.31 -13.47 -9.55
CA CYS A 108 -5.10 -14.07 -8.49
C CYS A 108 -6.52 -13.51 -8.54
N THR A 109 -7.51 -14.37 -8.30
CA THR A 109 -8.91 -13.98 -8.26
C THR A 109 -9.38 -13.88 -6.82
N ILE A 110 -9.92 -12.72 -6.46
CA ILE A 110 -10.64 -12.52 -5.20
C ILE A 110 -12.11 -12.72 -5.49
N THR A 111 -12.75 -13.63 -4.74
CA THR A 111 -14.20 -13.88 -4.80
C THR A 111 -14.85 -13.49 -3.47
N PHE A 112 -16.10 -13.01 -3.54
CA PHE A 112 -16.85 -12.61 -2.35
C PHE A 112 -17.98 -13.59 -2.08
N ASN A 113 -18.10 -14.02 -0.83
CA ASN A 113 -19.12 -14.92 -0.34
C ASN A 113 -20.01 -14.21 0.68
N GLY A 114 -21.30 -14.08 0.37
CA GLY A 114 -22.26 -13.40 1.25
C GLY A 114 -22.59 -14.15 2.55
N ASN A 115 -22.22 -15.44 2.67
CA ASN A 115 -22.36 -16.26 3.89
C ASN A 115 -23.75 -16.14 4.53
N GLY A 116 -24.80 -16.35 3.76
CA GLY A 116 -26.21 -16.22 4.18
C GLY A 116 -26.83 -14.85 3.89
N GLY A 117 -26.06 -13.81 3.60
CA GLY A 117 -26.56 -12.57 3.05
C GLY A 117 -27.03 -12.71 1.60
N SER A 118 -27.83 -11.76 1.14
CA SER A 118 -28.35 -11.73 -0.23
C SER A 118 -27.66 -10.67 -1.09
N GLY A 119 -27.81 -10.74 -2.41
CA GLY A 119 -27.11 -9.88 -3.36
C GLY A 119 -25.84 -10.53 -3.90
N SER A 120 -24.99 -9.76 -4.55
CA SER A 120 -23.73 -10.26 -5.12
C SER A 120 -22.66 -9.16 -5.18
N MET A 121 -21.42 -9.57 -5.02
CA MET A 121 -20.23 -8.76 -5.32
C MET A 121 -19.44 -9.49 -6.40
N GLY A 122 -19.04 -8.77 -7.45
CA GLY A 122 -18.26 -9.36 -8.56
C GLY A 122 -16.85 -9.72 -8.12
N PRO A 123 -16.21 -10.72 -8.77
CA PRO A 123 -14.82 -11.06 -8.51
C PRO A 123 -13.88 -9.95 -8.94
N VAL A 124 -12.71 -9.89 -8.30
CA VAL A 124 -11.63 -8.93 -8.62
C VAL A 124 -10.38 -9.71 -8.97
N THR A 125 -9.72 -9.35 -10.08
CA THR A 125 -8.42 -9.92 -10.45
C THR A 125 -7.31 -8.95 -10.05
N VAL A 126 -6.31 -9.45 -9.35
CA VAL A 126 -5.12 -8.72 -8.89
C VAL A 126 -3.86 -9.57 -9.07
N LYS A 127 -2.69 -8.97 -9.00
CA LYS A 127 -1.42 -9.71 -9.00
C LYS A 127 -1.07 -10.24 -7.60
N THR A 128 -0.38 -11.39 -7.54
CA THR A 128 0.24 -11.86 -6.30
C THR A 128 1.09 -10.76 -5.66
N GLY A 129 1.00 -10.60 -4.35
CA GLY A 129 1.70 -9.55 -3.60
C GLY A 129 0.94 -8.22 -3.52
N THR A 130 -0.22 -8.09 -4.18
CA THR A 130 -1.03 -6.87 -4.11
C THR A 130 -1.54 -6.63 -2.69
N ASN A 131 -1.38 -5.41 -2.21
CA ASN A 131 -2.04 -4.90 -1.01
C ASN A 131 -3.49 -4.56 -1.37
N TYR A 132 -4.42 -5.48 -1.13
CA TYR A 132 -5.83 -5.30 -1.42
C TYR A 132 -6.54 -4.66 -0.21
N ILE A 133 -7.21 -3.53 -0.44
CA ILE A 133 -8.01 -2.84 0.58
C ILE A 133 -9.41 -3.45 0.58
N LEU A 134 -9.86 -3.95 1.73
CA LEU A 134 -11.16 -4.59 1.87
C LEU A 134 -12.31 -3.58 1.71
N PRO A 135 -13.25 -3.84 0.79
CA PRO A 135 -14.31 -2.90 0.45
C PRO A 135 -15.43 -2.88 1.50
N GLU A 136 -16.34 -1.91 1.39
CA GLU A 136 -17.64 -1.97 2.04
C GLU A 136 -18.40 -3.23 1.64
N CYS A 137 -19.21 -3.77 2.54
CA CYS A 137 -20.03 -4.94 2.27
C CYS A 137 -21.17 -4.58 1.32
N GLY A 138 -21.16 -5.17 0.12
CA GLY A 138 -22.22 -5.00 -0.88
C GLY A 138 -23.36 -6.02 -0.77
N PHE A 139 -23.32 -6.95 0.19
CA PHE A 139 -24.39 -7.89 0.46
C PHE A 139 -25.43 -7.28 1.40
N THR A 140 -26.69 -7.70 1.27
CA THR A 140 -27.74 -7.41 2.24
C THR A 140 -27.68 -8.45 3.34
N ALA A 141 -27.65 -8.00 4.59
CA ALA A 141 -27.60 -8.87 5.77
C ALA A 141 -28.81 -9.80 5.85
N PRO A 142 -28.68 -11.00 6.47
CA PRO A 142 -29.82 -11.81 6.88
C PRO A 142 -30.72 -11.04 7.88
N ALA A 143 -31.96 -11.53 8.06
CA ALA A 143 -32.90 -10.91 9.00
C ALA A 143 -32.29 -10.83 10.39
N ASP A 144 -32.53 -9.70 11.07
CA ASP A 144 -32.05 -9.40 12.42
C ASP A 144 -30.51 -9.41 12.60
N GLN A 145 -29.77 -9.30 11.48
CA GLN A 145 -28.30 -9.23 11.50
C GLN A 145 -27.80 -7.96 10.80
N GLU A 146 -26.55 -7.60 11.11
CA GLU A 146 -25.80 -6.55 10.46
C GLU A 146 -24.41 -7.02 10.11
N PHE A 147 -23.74 -6.34 9.18
CA PHE A 147 -22.39 -6.70 8.77
C PHE A 147 -21.40 -6.41 9.91
N LYS A 148 -20.65 -7.44 10.30
CA LYS A 148 -19.63 -7.37 11.34
C LYS A 148 -18.23 -7.10 10.75
N ALA A 149 -17.81 -7.98 9.84
CA ALA A 149 -16.44 -7.99 9.33
C ALA A 149 -16.33 -8.87 8.08
N TRP A 150 -15.18 -8.86 7.45
CA TRP A 150 -14.76 -9.84 6.45
C TRP A 150 -13.96 -10.96 7.10
N GLU A 151 -14.11 -12.19 6.64
CA GLU A 151 -13.28 -13.34 7.01
C GLU A 151 -12.45 -13.80 5.82
N ILE A 152 -11.14 -13.96 6.02
CA ILE A 152 -10.22 -14.55 5.06
C ILE A 152 -9.42 -15.65 5.78
N SER A 153 -9.58 -16.89 5.36
CA SER A 153 -8.86 -18.05 5.94
C SER A 153 -8.95 -18.14 7.47
N GLY A 154 -10.12 -17.81 8.03
CA GLY A 154 -10.39 -17.88 9.48
C GLY A 154 -9.95 -16.63 10.27
N THR A 155 -9.42 -15.62 9.62
CA THR A 155 -9.03 -14.33 10.25
C THR A 155 -10.05 -13.25 9.91
N GLU A 156 -10.46 -12.49 10.93
CA GLU A 156 -11.39 -11.36 10.77
C GLU A 156 -10.63 -10.08 10.36
N TYR A 157 -11.22 -9.33 9.42
CA TYR A 157 -10.75 -8.05 8.91
C TYR A 157 -11.89 -7.04 8.87
N LYS A 158 -11.58 -5.78 9.11
CA LYS A 158 -12.56 -4.69 8.97
C LYS A 158 -12.55 -4.12 7.54
N VAL A 159 -13.61 -3.42 7.21
CA VAL A 159 -13.63 -2.57 6.01
C VAL A 159 -12.47 -1.59 6.07
N GLY A 160 -11.75 -1.45 4.96
CA GLY A 160 -10.57 -0.60 4.85
C GLY A 160 -9.25 -1.24 5.30
N ASP A 161 -9.29 -2.41 5.94
CA ASP A 161 -8.07 -3.15 6.25
C ASP A 161 -7.38 -3.62 4.97
N THR A 162 -6.06 -3.80 5.06
CA THR A 162 -5.25 -4.27 3.94
C THR A 162 -4.95 -5.76 4.08
N TYR A 163 -5.18 -6.51 3.01
CA TYR A 163 -4.82 -7.91 2.87
C TYR A 163 -3.79 -8.10 1.76
N ILE A 164 -2.69 -8.82 2.04
CA ILE A 164 -1.68 -9.15 1.03
C ILE A 164 -2.10 -10.42 0.30
N VAL A 165 -2.44 -10.27 -0.99
CA VAL A 165 -2.93 -11.39 -1.80
C VAL A 165 -1.78 -12.31 -2.19
N SER A 166 -1.83 -13.56 -1.74
CA SER A 166 -0.83 -14.59 -2.05
C SER A 166 -1.30 -15.65 -3.06
N GLY A 167 -2.57 -15.63 -3.46
CA GLY A 167 -3.19 -16.57 -4.38
C GLY A 167 -4.70 -16.29 -4.47
N ASP A 168 -5.44 -17.16 -5.18
CA ASP A 168 -6.89 -17.07 -5.24
C ASP A 168 -7.47 -17.07 -3.83
N THR A 169 -8.38 -16.12 -3.57
CA THR A 169 -8.83 -15.82 -2.21
C THR A 169 -10.35 -15.69 -2.18
N GLU A 170 -11.01 -16.41 -1.27
CA GLU A 170 -12.42 -16.16 -0.92
C GLU A 170 -12.48 -15.21 0.29
N ILE A 171 -13.24 -14.14 0.14
CA ILE A 171 -13.56 -13.18 1.20
C ILE A 171 -15.03 -13.38 1.59
N LYS A 172 -15.26 -13.80 2.85
CA LYS A 172 -16.56 -14.16 3.37
C LYS A 172 -17.11 -13.08 4.29
N ALA A 173 -18.37 -12.72 4.13
CA ALA A 173 -19.04 -11.81 5.05
C ALA A 173 -19.30 -12.50 6.39
N LEU A 174 -19.01 -11.81 7.48
CA LEU A 174 -19.42 -12.18 8.83
C LEU A 174 -20.55 -11.26 9.29
N TRP A 175 -21.54 -11.87 9.92
CA TRP A 175 -22.73 -11.20 10.41
C TRP A 175 -22.79 -11.24 11.94
N GLU A 176 -23.35 -10.22 12.54
CA GLU A 176 -23.67 -10.22 13.98
C GLU A 176 -25.13 -9.80 14.18
N ASN A 177 -25.69 -10.11 15.35
CA ASN A 177 -27.05 -9.73 15.65
C ASN A 177 -27.17 -8.21 15.69
N SER A 178 -28.13 -7.66 14.94
CA SER A 178 -28.42 -6.23 14.97
C SER A 178 -28.98 -5.86 16.34
N VAL A 179 -28.31 -4.92 17.01
CA VAL A 179 -28.80 -4.38 18.29
C VAL A 179 -29.91 -3.38 17.99
N ILE A 180 -31.15 -3.86 17.90
CA ILE A 180 -32.30 -2.98 17.84
C ILE A 180 -32.45 -2.37 19.23
N THR A 181 -31.90 -1.17 19.44
CA THR A 181 -32.23 -0.38 20.63
C THR A 181 -33.67 0.15 20.46
N PRO A 182 -34.64 -0.34 21.20
CA PRO A 182 -36.03 0.12 21.04
C PRO A 182 -36.11 1.62 21.33
N THR A 183 -36.73 2.36 20.39
CA THR A 183 -37.02 3.79 20.63
C THR A 183 -37.97 3.87 21.80
N THR A 184 -37.56 4.55 22.86
CA THR A 184 -38.40 4.80 24.04
C THR A 184 -38.98 6.20 24.01
N TYR A 185 -40.18 6.31 24.53
CA TYR A 185 -40.95 7.56 24.66
C TYR A 185 -41.18 7.86 26.10
N THR A 186 -41.16 9.15 26.47
CA THR A 186 -41.41 9.60 27.86
C THR A 186 -42.79 10.20 27.96
N VAL A 187 -43.55 9.76 28.95
CA VAL A 187 -44.85 10.34 29.34
C VAL A 187 -44.65 11.22 30.55
N THR A 188 -44.90 12.50 30.35
CA THR A 188 -44.87 13.49 31.46
C THR A 188 -46.28 13.81 31.90
N VAL A 189 -46.56 13.69 33.20
CA VAL A 189 -47.83 14.06 33.79
C VAL A 189 -47.68 15.40 34.49
N SER A 190 -48.55 16.34 34.14
CA SER A 190 -48.68 17.62 34.81
C SER A 190 -50.05 17.73 35.45
N ASN A 191 -50.25 18.64 36.47
CA ASN A 191 -51.50 18.87 37.17
C ASN A 191 -51.73 20.36 37.31
N ASP A 192 -52.96 20.75 37.74
CA ASP A 192 -53.39 22.11 37.95
C ASP A 192 -53.05 22.66 39.35
N GLY A 193 -52.25 21.94 40.14
CA GLY A 193 -51.88 22.27 41.52
C GLY A 193 -52.79 21.67 42.58
N ASN A 194 -53.95 21.06 42.23
CA ASN A 194 -54.95 20.52 43.15
C ASN A 194 -54.79 19.02 43.44
N GLY A 195 -53.61 18.44 43.07
CA GLY A 195 -53.30 17.03 43.25
C GLY A 195 -51.94 16.69 42.73
N THR A 196 -51.63 15.37 42.66
CA THR A 196 -50.42 14.81 42.02
C THR A 196 -50.84 13.78 41.01
N GLY A 197 -49.98 13.61 39.96
CA GLY A 197 -50.15 12.58 38.91
C GLY A 197 -48.86 11.86 38.65
N THR A 198 -48.97 10.59 38.30
CA THR A 198 -47.81 9.77 37.91
C THR A 198 -48.15 8.94 36.69
N ALA A 199 -47.10 8.65 35.88
CA ALA A 199 -47.14 7.67 34.81
C ALA A 199 -46.20 6.50 35.18
N THR A 200 -46.64 5.26 35.01
CA THR A 200 -45.85 4.07 35.34
C THR A 200 -46.00 3.01 34.24
N PRO A 201 -44.89 2.65 33.55
CA PRO A 201 -43.60 3.34 33.58
C PRO A 201 -43.69 4.74 32.95
N SER A 202 -42.80 5.68 33.32
CA SER A 202 -42.75 7.02 32.72
C SER A 202 -42.00 7.05 31.38
N THR A 203 -41.22 6.02 31.09
CA THR A 203 -40.48 5.84 29.82
C THR A 203 -40.65 4.40 29.37
N ALA A 204 -41.07 4.22 28.11
CA ALA A 204 -41.31 2.87 27.53
C ALA A 204 -41.22 2.87 26.00
N ALA A 205 -41.08 1.71 25.41
CA ALA A 205 -41.16 1.52 23.95
C ALA A 205 -42.59 1.75 23.44
N ALA A 206 -42.72 2.02 22.16
CA ALA A 206 -44.04 2.12 21.50
C ALA A 206 -44.89 0.87 21.74
N GLY A 207 -46.17 1.04 21.95
CA GLY A 207 -47.10 -0.06 22.21
C GLY A 207 -47.13 -0.57 23.67
N THR A 208 -46.27 -0.05 24.56
CA THR A 208 -46.29 -0.39 25.98
C THR A 208 -47.43 0.30 26.67
N GLU A 209 -48.21 -0.46 27.47
CA GLU A 209 -49.28 0.11 28.32
C GLU A 209 -48.67 0.96 29.43
N ILE A 210 -49.12 2.22 29.54
CA ILE A 210 -48.71 3.17 30.58
C ILE A 210 -49.89 3.40 31.52
N ARG A 211 -49.69 3.09 32.79
CA ARG A 211 -50.70 3.37 33.82
C ARG A 211 -50.56 4.81 34.33
N LEU A 212 -51.61 5.61 34.17
CA LEU A 212 -51.70 6.95 34.75
C LEU A 212 -52.46 6.88 36.10
N THR A 213 -51.92 7.55 37.11
CA THR A 213 -52.55 7.62 38.42
C THR A 213 -52.66 9.08 38.86
N ALA A 214 -53.86 9.50 39.29
CA ALA A 214 -54.08 10.81 39.84
C ALA A 214 -54.49 10.70 41.36
N THR A 215 -53.90 11.54 42.17
CA THR A 215 -54.18 11.61 43.61
C THR A 215 -54.61 13.04 43.96
N PRO A 216 -55.93 13.30 44.08
CA PRO A 216 -56.44 14.63 44.42
C PRO A 216 -56.07 15.05 45.85
N ASN A 217 -55.91 16.36 46.11
CA ASN A 217 -55.76 16.93 47.41
C ASN A 217 -57.11 16.90 48.16
N LYS A 218 -57.08 17.07 49.46
CA LYS A 218 -58.31 17.11 50.30
C LYS A 218 -59.27 18.19 49.81
N GLY A 219 -60.53 17.78 49.52
CA GLY A 219 -61.60 18.66 49.04
C GLY A 219 -61.71 18.73 47.50
N TYR A 220 -60.82 18.03 46.79
CA TYR A 220 -60.87 17.94 45.34
C TYR A 220 -61.17 16.50 44.88
N HIS A 221 -61.55 16.31 43.60
CA HIS A 221 -61.77 15.03 42.97
C HIS A 221 -61.20 15.04 41.59
N PHE A 222 -60.73 13.88 41.11
CA PHE A 222 -60.23 13.73 39.76
C PHE A 222 -61.35 13.93 38.76
N LYS A 223 -61.09 14.72 37.68
CA LYS A 223 -62.07 15.00 36.66
C LYS A 223 -61.78 14.17 35.40
N GLU A 224 -60.66 14.37 34.80
CA GLU A 224 -60.28 13.73 33.52
C GLU A 224 -58.76 13.82 33.21
N TRP A 225 -58.29 12.98 32.33
CA TRP A 225 -57.01 13.14 31.71
C TRP A 225 -57.14 13.87 30.36
N GLN A 226 -56.24 14.80 30.08
CA GLN A 226 -56.16 15.51 28.79
C GLN A 226 -54.79 15.33 28.20
N VAL A 227 -54.69 14.98 26.88
CA VAL A 227 -53.44 14.99 26.13
C VAL A 227 -53.15 16.43 25.73
N ILE A 228 -52.07 17.01 26.27
CA ILE A 228 -51.66 18.39 26.02
C ILE A 228 -50.76 18.51 24.79
N SER A 229 -49.91 17.52 24.57
CA SER A 229 -48.97 17.45 23.43
C SER A 229 -48.60 16.02 23.10
N GLY A 230 -48.17 15.74 21.86
CA GLY A 230 -47.89 14.41 21.37
C GLY A 230 -49.11 13.78 20.66
N GLY A 231 -48.85 12.90 19.69
CA GLY A 231 -49.88 12.07 19.05
C GLY A 231 -50.10 10.79 19.83
N VAL A 232 -51.35 10.32 19.93
CA VAL A 232 -51.69 8.98 20.41
C VAL A 232 -51.77 8.05 19.21
#